data_dd9910dd9b6f3fbeca465530ed9dccf4
#
_entry.id   dd9910dd9b6f3fbeca465530ed9dccf4
#
_cell.length_a   1.000
_cell.length_b   1.000
_cell.length_c   1.000
_cell.angle_alpha   90.00
_cell.angle_beta   90.00
_cell.angle_gamma   90.00
#
_symmetry.space_group_name_H-M   'P 1'
#
loop_
_entity.id
_entity.type
_entity.pdbx_description
1 polymer ?
#
loop_
_entity_poly.entity_id
_entity_poly.type
_entity_poly.pdbx_seq_one_letter_code
_entity_poly.pdbx_strand_id
1 'polypeptide(L)' 'MEEEIGKTAGAIWDALNTKGKLSLSELKKAVKGKEPTFDWAIGWLARESQIAITPEKRSFRIRLKQQQAKATSAP' A
#
# COMPACT_ATOMS: atom_id res chain seq x y z
N MET A 1 9.08 16.22 5.14
CA MET A 1 8.86 15.21 4.11
C MET A 1 8.57 13.84 4.69
N GLU A 2 9.29 13.45 5.71
CA GLU A 2 9.05 12.15 6.35
C GLU A 2 7.66 12.05 6.93
N GLU A 3 7.16 13.12 7.49
CA GLU A 3 5.80 13.13 8.02
C GLU A 3 4.78 12.87 6.92
N GLU A 4 5.01 13.44 5.76
CA GLU A 4 4.09 13.27 4.65
C GLU A 4 4.13 11.86 4.12
N ILE A 5 5.32 11.27 4.10
CA ILE A 5 5.44 9.88 3.70
C ILE A 5 4.68 9.00 4.67
N GLY A 6 4.80 9.25 5.96
CA GLY A 6 4.09 8.48 6.97
C GLY A 6 2.59 8.62 6.87
N LYS A 7 2.09 9.83 6.65
CA LYS A 7 0.66 10.04 6.49
C LYS A 7 0.13 9.34 5.24
N THR A 8 0.88 9.43 4.16
CA THR A 8 0.48 8.79 2.91
C THR A 8 0.50 7.26 3.07
N ALA A 9 1.51 6.76 3.74
CA ALA A 9 1.59 5.32 4.00
C ALA A 9 0.41 4.84 4.84
N GLY A 10 0.01 5.62 5.83
CA GLY A 10 -1.16 5.29 6.64
C GLY A 10 -2.44 5.28 5.83
N ALA A 11 -2.59 6.26 4.93
CA ALA A 11 -3.76 6.31 4.07
C ALA A 11 -3.78 5.13 3.10
N ILE A 12 -2.62 4.74 2.58
CA ILE A 12 -2.51 3.58 1.71
C ILE A 12 -2.92 2.32 2.47
N TRP A 13 -2.42 2.17 3.68
CA TRP A 13 -2.73 1.02 4.51
C TRP A 13 -4.24 0.93 4.75
N ASP A 14 -4.86 2.05 5.11
CA ASP A 14 -6.31 2.09 5.36
C ASP A 14 -7.10 1.74 4.12
N ALA A 15 -6.71 2.26 2.97
CA ALA A 15 -7.42 1.98 1.72
C ALA A 15 -7.35 0.50 1.40
N LEU A 16 -6.19 -0.10 1.56
CA LEU A 16 -6.03 -1.52 1.29
C LEU A 16 -6.75 -2.38 2.31
N ASN A 17 -6.76 -1.94 3.55
CA ASN A 17 -7.46 -2.68 4.59
C ASN A 17 -8.96 -2.67 4.36
N THR A 18 -9.47 -1.60 3.82
CA THR A 18 -10.89 -1.48 3.55
C THR A 18 -11.29 -2.19 2.26
N LYS A 19 -10.50 -2.04 1.21
CA LYS A 19 -10.88 -2.52 -0.10
C LYS A 19 -10.22 -3.81 -0.53
N GLY A 20 -9.22 -4.25 0.19
CA GLY A 20 -8.55 -5.50 -0.10
C GLY A 20 -7.41 -5.31 -1.07
N LYS A 21 -7.66 -5.49 -2.34
CA LYS A 21 -6.64 -5.33 -3.37
C LYS A 21 -6.97 -4.16 -4.25
N LEU A 22 -5.97 -3.40 -4.63
CA LEU A 22 -6.15 -2.29 -5.55
C LEU A 22 -4.98 -2.27 -6.53
N SER A 23 -5.24 -1.82 -7.74
CA SER A 23 -4.14 -1.55 -8.64
C SER A 23 -3.41 -0.30 -8.16
N LEU A 24 -2.21 -0.11 -8.62
CA LEU A 24 -1.43 1.06 -8.22
C LEU A 24 -2.16 2.35 -8.55
N SER A 25 -2.77 2.44 -9.73
CA SER A 25 -3.51 3.63 -10.12
C SER A 25 -4.74 3.84 -9.26
N GLU A 26 -5.46 2.78 -8.96
CA GLU A 26 -6.64 2.88 -8.10
C GLU A 26 -6.25 3.35 -6.71
N LEU A 27 -5.16 2.82 -6.21
CA LEU A 27 -4.68 3.18 -4.89
C LEU A 27 -4.29 4.64 -4.84
N LYS A 28 -3.58 5.11 -5.85
CA LYS A 28 -3.17 6.49 -5.91
C LYS A 28 -4.36 7.43 -5.90
N LYS A 29 -5.40 7.08 -6.65
CA LYS A 29 -6.62 7.87 -6.66
C LYS A 29 -7.33 7.82 -5.32
N ALA A 30 -7.41 6.65 -4.72
CA ALA A 30 -8.11 6.48 -3.45
C ALA A 30 -7.50 7.32 -2.34
N VAL A 31 -6.19 7.41 -2.31
CA VAL A 31 -5.53 8.17 -1.24
C VAL A 31 -5.20 9.59 -1.67
N LYS A 32 -5.55 9.96 -2.89
CA LYS A 32 -5.22 11.28 -3.44
C LYS A 32 -3.72 11.53 -3.35
N GLY A 33 -2.96 10.51 -3.71
CA GLY A 33 -1.51 10.59 -3.59
C GLY A 33 -0.89 11.55 -4.58
N LYS A 34 0.18 12.18 -4.17
CA LYS A 34 0.95 13.08 -5.00
C LYS A 34 2.35 12.55 -5.18
N GLU A 35 2.86 12.66 -6.39
CA GLU A 35 4.23 12.31 -6.63
C GLU A 35 5.14 13.37 -6.09
N PRO A 36 6.30 13.05 -5.60
CA PRO A 36 6.82 11.69 -5.46
C PRO A 36 6.45 11.03 -4.13
N THR A 37 5.73 11.71 -3.28
CA THR A 37 5.43 11.23 -1.93
C THR A 37 4.71 9.89 -1.95
N PHE A 38 3.77 9.74 -2.88
CA PHE A 38 3.03 8.49 -3.00
C PHE A 38 3.98 7.34 -3.31
N ASP A 39 4.88 7.53 -4.26
CA ASP A 39 5.83 6.49 -4.65
C ASP A 39 6.78 6.14 -3.51
N TRP A 40 7.21 7.15 -2.77
CA TRP A 40 8.09 6.92 -1.63
C TRP A 40 7.37 6.14 -0.53
N ALA A 41 6.11 6.45 -0.31
CA ALA A 41 5.31 5.74 0.69
C ALA A 41 5.10 4.28 0.29
N ILE A 42 4.84 4.02 -0.98
CA ILE A 42 4.71 2.66 -1.49
C ILE A 42 6.02 1.89 -1.27
N GLY A 43 7.14 2.48 -1.62
CA GLY A 43 8.44 1.86 -1.44
C GLY A 43 8.73 1.58 0.03
N TRP A 44 8.39 2.53 0.88
CA TRP A 44 8.62 2.36 2.31
C TRP A 44 7.78 1.21 2.87
N LEU A 45 6.52 1.14 2.49
CA LEU A 45 5.65 0.06 2.94
C LEU A 45 6.13 -1.30 2.44
N ALA A 46 6.62 -1.35 1.21
CA ALA A 46 7.15 -2.58 0.65
C ALA A 46 8.39 -3.02 1.42
N ARG A 47 9.26 -2.08 1.74
CA ARG A 47 10.46 -2.38 2.48
C ARG A 47 10.14 -2.89 3.88
N GLU A 48 9.08 -2.34 4.49
CA GLU A 48 8.66 -2.77 5.82
C GLU A 48 7.83 -4.05 5.78
N SER A 49 7.69 -4.65 4.64
CA SER A 49 6.90 -5.87 4.46
C SER A 49 5.44 -5.71 4.86
N GLN A 50 4.93 -4.50 4.72
CA GLN A 50 3.52 -4.24 5.03
C GLN A 50 2.62 -4.52 3.84
N ILE A 51 3.15 -4.43 2.64
CA ILE A 51 2.37 -4.65 1.44
C ILE A 51 3.09 -5.63 0.51
N ALA A 52 2.30 -6.28 -0.33
CA ALA A 52 2.83 -7.11 -1.39
C ALA A 52 2.48 -6.44 -2.72
N ILE A 53 3.44 -6.41 -3.62
CA ILE A 53 3.26 -5.82 -4.93
C ILE A 53 3.39 -6.91 -5.96
N THR A 54 2.34 -7.12 -6.73
CA THR A 54 2.32 -8.17 -7.75
C THR A 54 2.28 -7.54 -9.13
N PRO A 55 3.25 -7.78 -9.98
CA PRO A 55 3.22 -7.23 -11.33
C PRO A 55 2.09 -7.85 -12.14
N GLU A 56 1.46 -7.04 -12.94
CA GLU A 56 0.43 -7.47 -13.88
C GLU A 56 0.78 -6.90 -15.24
N LYS A 57 0.00 -7.24 -16.26
CA LYS A 57 0.36 -6.88 -17.62
C LYS A 57 0.76 -5.42 -17.82
N ARG A 58 -0.01 -4.51 -17.27
CA ARG A 58 0.26 -3.09 -17.47
C ARG A 58 0.27 -2.32 -16.17
N SER A 59 0.31 -3.02 -15.08
CA SER A 59 0.16 -2.34 -13.81
C SER A 59 0.72 -3.21 -12.71
N PHE A 60 0.42 -2.81 -11.49
CA PHE A 60 0.81 -3.57 -10.31
C PHE A 60 -0.40 -3.67 -9.40
N ARG A 61 -0.55 -4.82 -8.79
CA ARG A 61 -1.62 -5.05 -7.81
C ARG A 61 -1.02 -4.96 -6.42
N ILE A 62 -1.64 -4.19 -5.57
CA ILE A 62 -1.12 -3.95 -4.23
C ILE A 62 -2.10 -4.54 -3.21
N ARG A 63 -1.58 -5.22 -2.23
CA ARG A 63 -2.39 -5.71 -1.12
C ARG A 63 -1.59 -5.71 0.15
N LEU A 64 -2.27 -5.79 1.28
CA LEU A 64 -1.59 -5.85 2.55
C LEU A 64 -1.11 -7.27 2.81
N LYS A 65 0.14 -7.40 3.19
CA LYS A 65 0.64 -8.69 3.65
C LYS A 65 0.06 -9.02 5.01
N GLN A 66 -0.12 -8.02 5.78
CA GLN A 66 -0.57 -8.19 7.14
C GLN A 66 -1.95 -8.82 7.26
N GLN A 67 -2.79 -8.61 6.30
CA GLN A 67 -4.10 -9.22 6.35
C GLN A 67 -4.00 -10.72 6.35
N GLN A 68 -3.09 -11.25 5.57
CA GLN A 68 -2.89 -12.68 5.54
C GLN A 68 -2.14 -13.16 6.75
N ALA A 69 -1.15 -12.42 7.12
CA ALA A 69 -0.38 -12.78 8.28
C ALA A 69 -1.25 -12.79 9.51
N LYS A 70 -2.19 -11.91 9.55
CA LYS A 70 -3.07 -11.85 10.67
C LYS A 70 -3.89 -13.11 10.80
N ALA A 71 -4.34 -13.61 9.69
CA ALA A 71 -5.12 -14.81 9.71
C ALA A 71 -4.31 -15.98 10.18
N THR A 72 -3.05 -16.00 9.88
CA THR A 72 -2.22 -17.10 10.27
C THR A 72 -1.57 -16.87 11.58
N SER A 73 -1.18 -15.68 11.81
CA SER A 73 -0.38 -15.42 12.96
C SER A 73 -1.19 -15.27 14.16
N ALA A 74 -2.40 -15.43 14.08
CA ALA A 74 -3.15 -15.40 15.26
C ALA A 74 -2.46 -16.17 16.31
N PRO A 75 -1.53 -16.73 16.28
CA PRO A 75 -0.88 -17.35 17.38
C PRO A 75 -0.52 -16.44 18.47
#